data_b2d3a648703d31e710bce81b35159301
#
_entry.id   b2d3a648703d31e710bce81b35159301
#
_cell.length_a   1.000
_cell.length_b   1.000
_cell.length_c   1.000
_cell.angle_alpha   90.00
_cell.angle_beta   90.00
_cell.angle_gamma   90.00
#
_symmetry.space_group_name_H-M   'P 1'
#
loop_
_entity.id
_entity.type
_entity.pdbx_description
1 polymer ?
#
loop_
_entity_poly.entity_id
_entity_poly.type
_entity_poly.pdbx_seq_one_letter_code
_entity_poly.pdbx_strand_id
1 'polypeptide(L)'
;YISNSATPSKNASSLSIAKLCETLASLGHNVKLITPNTGLLNKNYFKFYNIKNKYFLKRINFFNRFPIGLNYYLYSIIAIISSNYKDQDLFFTRNFFTSLLLSILKRKHIVEVHDSLEIEGRIVKFLVKFFKILNYQSVIKIIATTNTLKKKYVDYGVQQKKIFVLHNASSLKSRFNEKKKKNKLKIGYFGAVFESRGLKMLLRLSEKDKKNNYYLFGGSKNQILDIRKKTKNKNIFFSPHISYLEVEKEIAKVDICLLPYTSKVTVSGDVGDMSKYTSPLKIFDYMKLGKLIICSNLPVLREVLVNKKNCILIDDFTNEQQWIKNINEASRNFKKFRRIRKNAYDYAKKFDLNWRVKKILSYR
;
A
#
# COMPACT_ATOMS: atom_id res chain seq x y z
N TYR A 1 -0.11 -18.85 1.74
CA TYR A 1 -0.79 -17.63 1.30
C TYR A 1 -1.39 -17.83 -0.08
N ILE A 2 -2.71 -17.66 -0.22
CA ILE A 2 -3.40 -17.69 -1.51
C ILE A 2 -3.78 -16.24 -1.89
N SER A 3 -3.21 -15.75 -2.98
CA SER A 3 -3.38 -14.38 -3.46
C SER A 3 -4.03 -14.38 -4.85
N ASN A 4 -4.98 -13.48 -5.07
CA ASN A 4 -5.53 -13.18 -6.38
C ASN A 4 -4.74 -12.11 -7.15
N SER A 5 -3.74 -11.50 -6.52
CA SER A 5 -2.86 -10.52 -7.18
C SER A 5 -1.81 -11.22 -8.02
N ALA A 6 -1.81 -10.98 -9.32
CA ALA A 6 -0.83 -11.52 -10.24
C ALA A 6 0.60 -11.10 -9.88
N THR A 7 1.56 -12.02 -10.00
CA THR A 7 2.96 -11.78 -9.68
C THR A 7 3.90 -12.37 -10.72
N PRO A 8 5.02 -11.70 -11.04
CA PRO A 8 5.43 -10.39 -10.55
C PRO A 8 4.61 -9.25 -11.19
N SER A 9 4.26 -8.24 -10.41
CA SER A 9 3.61 -7.03 -10.91
C SER A 9 4.13 -5.78 -10.18
N LYS A 10 3.91 -4.62 -10.78
CA LYS A 10 4.29 -3.32 -10.20
C LYS A 10 3.30 -2.81 -9.15
N ASN A 11 2.25 -3.56 -8.87
CA ASN A 11 1.22 -3.15 -7.92
C ASN A 11 1.70 -3.23 -6.48
N ALA A 12 1.30 -2.27 -5.66
CA ALA A 12 1.65 -2.23 -4.24
C ALA A 12 1.14 -3.45 -3.47
N SER A 13 -0.01 -4.03 -3.86
CA SER A 13 -0.56 -5.25 -3.27
C SER A 13 0.38 -6.45 -3.45
N SER A 14 0.89 -6.66 -4.68
CA SER A 14 1.80 -7.76 -4.98
C SER A 14 3.14 -7.63 -4.24
N LEU A 15 3.67 -6.40 -4.14
CA LEU A 15 4.85 -6.10 -3.33
C LEU A 15 4.61 -6.39 -1.85
N SER A 16 3.48 -5.94 -1.30
CA SER A 16 3.12 -6.14 0.10
C SER A 16 3.02 -7.63 0.44
N ILE A 17 2.41 -8.43 -0.43
CA ILE A 17 2.29 -9.88 -0.26
C ILE A 17 3.66 -10.55 -0.33
N ALA A 18 4.49 -10.18 -1.31
CA ALA A 18 5.83 -10.72 -1.45
C ALA A 18 6.69 -10.46 -0.20
N LYS A 19 6.64 -9.25 0.33
CA LYS A 19 7.37 -8.86 1.54
C LYS A 19 6.80 -9.49 2.82
N LEU A 20 5.48 -9.68 2.90
CA LEU A 20 4.85 -10.41 3.99
C LEU A 20 5.33 -11.87 4.02
N CYS A 21 5.34 -12.56 2.88
CA CYS A 21 5.82 -13.95 2.77
C CYS A 21 7.33 -14.04 3.08
N GLU A 22 8.13 -13.08 2.61
CA GLU A 22 9.56 -13.00 2.96
C GLU A 22 9.76 -12.88 4.48
N THR A 23 8.96 -12.02 5.13
CA THR A 23 9.06 -11.80 6.57
C THR A 23 8.63 -13.04 7.36
N LEU A 24 7.57 -13.72 6.93
CA LEU A 24 7.17 -15.01 7.53
C LEU A 24 8.29 -16.05 7.42
N ALA A 25 8.90 -16.19 6.24
CA ALA A 25 10.02 -17.11 6.03
C ALA A 25 11.25 -16.73 6.88
N SER A 26 11.55 -15.44 7.03
CA SER A 26 12.65 -14.97 7.88
C SER A 26 12.43 -15.21 9.38
N LEU A 27 11.19 -15.43 9.79
CA LEU A 27 10.81 -15.80 11.15
C LEU A 27 10.75 -17.33 11.36
N GLY A 28 11.21 -18.13 10.39
CA GLY A 28 11.29 -19.57 10.49
C GLY A 28 10.04 -20.34 10.06
N HIS A 29 9.03 -19.66 9.51
CA HIS A 29 7.83 -20.36 9.03
C HIS A 29 8.07 -20.96 7.64
N ASN A 30 7.51 -22.17 7.42
CA ASN A 30 7.46 -22.80 6.10
C ASN A 30 6.34 -22.12 5.29
N VAL A 31 6.71 -21.25 4.34
CA VAL A 31 5.78 -20.40 3.60
C VAL A 31 5.59 -20.89 2.17
N LYS A 32 4.33 -21.06 1.78
CA LYS A 32 3.92 -21.32 0.40
C LYS A 32 3.04 -20.18 -0.11
N LEU A 33 3.50 -19.47 -1.13
CA LEU A 33 2.71 -18.46 -1.84
C LEU A 33 2.14 -19.05 -3.13
N ILE A 34 0.82 -18.98 -3.28
CA ILE A 34 0.11 -19.34 -4.52
C ILE A 34 -0.49 -18.08 -5.10
N THR A 35 -0.25 -17.83 -6.40
CA THR A 35 -0.62 -16.58 -7.07
C THR A 35 -0.91 -16.84 -8.56
N PRO A 36 -1.75 -16.01 -9.19
CA PRO A 36 -1.96 -16.09 -10.62
C PRO A 36 -0.67 -15.74 -11.39
N ASN A 37 -0.47 -16.43 -12.49
CA ASN A 37 0.54 -16.10 -13.49
C ASN A 37 -0.14 -15.48 -14.70
N THR A 38 0.08 -14.19 -14.93
CA THR A 38 -0.49 -13.49 -16.09
C THR A 38 0.39 -13.51 -17.32
N GLY A 39 1.60 -14.08 -17.23
CA GLY A 39 2.57 -14.09 -18.33
C GLY A 39 3.13 -12.71 -18.71
N LEU A 40 2.64 -11.63 -18.09
CA LEU A 40 2.96 -10.26 -18.46
C LEU A 40 4.42 -9.84 -18.16
N LEU A 41 5.10 -10.55 -17.27
CA LEU A 41 6.49 -10.27 -16.91
C LEU A 41 7.29 -11.56 -16.80
N ASN A 42 8.11 -11.85 -17.79
CA ASN A 42 9.15 -12.92 -17.77
C ASN A 42 10.33 -12.54 -16.86
N LYS A 43 10.05 -12.16 -15.59
CA LYS A 43 11.07 -11.75 -14.64
C LYS A 43 11.16 -12.74 -13.50
N ASN A 44 12.39 -12.97 -13.05
CA ASN A 44 12.62 -13.73 -11.83
C ASN A 44 11.91 -12.99 -10.65
N TYR A 45 10.90 -13.63 -10.08
CA TYR A 45 10.05 -13.10 -9.01
C TYR A 45 10.87 -12.61 -7.81
N PHE A 46 11.80 -13.41 -7.31
CA PHE A 46 12.59 -13.07 -6.12
C PHE A 46 13.53 -11.89 -6.38
N LYS A 47 14.12 -11.82 -7.57
CA LYS A 47 14.94 -10.67 -7.98
C LYS A 47 14.09 -9.42 -8.17
N PHE A 48 12.89 -9.55 -8.75
CA PHE A 48 11.98 -8.43 -9.00
C PHE A 48 11.57 -7.70 -7.70
N TYR A 49 11.25 -8.46 -6.64
CA TYR A 49 10.86 -7.90 -5.35
C TYR A 49 12.02 -7.79 -4.35
N ASN A 50 13.26 -8.07 -4.78
CA ASN A 50 14.44 -8.11 -3.91
C ASN A 50 14.20 -8.94 -2.65
N ILE A 51 13.78 -10.20 -2.84
CA ILE A 51 13.53 -11.18 -1.78
C ILE A 51 14.84 -11.87 -1.41
N LYS A 52 15.23 -11.78 -0.15
CA LYS A 52 16.42 -12.43 0.41
C LYS A 52 16.10 -13.80 1.00
N ASN A 53 15.05 -13.88 1.81
CA ASN A 53 14.59 -15.13 2.42
C ASN A 53 13.55 -15.76 1.50
N LYS A 54 14.00 -16.72 0.68
CA LYS A 54 13.14 -17.39 -0.29
C LYS A 54 12.11 -18.27 0.40
N TYR A 55 10.99 -18.49 -0.25
CA TYR A 55 9.89 -19.35 0.14
C TYR A 55 9.34 -20.07 -1.09
N PHE A 56 8.48 -21.06 -0.90
CA PHE A 56 7.91 -21.79 -2.04
C PHE A 56 6.91 -20.89 -2.77
N LEU A 57 7.08 -20.76 -4.08
CA LEU A 57 6.21 -19.97 -4.97
C LEU A 57 5.58 -20.88 -6.03
N LYS A 58 4.25 -20.96 -6.02
CA LYS A 58 3.48 -21.61 -7.08
C LYS A 58 2.69 -20.57 -7.86
N ARG A 59 2.88 -20.51 -9.17
CA ARG A 59 2.14 -19.64 -10.07
C ARG A 59 1.19 -20.49 -10.90
N ILE A 60 -0.11 -20.11 -10.89
CA ILE A 60 -1.17 -20.79 -11.62
C ILE A 60 -1.51 -19.95 -12.85
N ASN A 61 -1.46 -20.54 -14.03
CA ASN A 61 -1.81 -19.85 -15.27
C ASN A 61 -3.31 -19.52 -15.31
N PHE A 62 -3.61 -18.29 -15.72
CA PHE A 62 -4.99 -17.88 -16.00
C PHE A 62 -5.47 -18.54 -17.31
N PHE A 63 -6.71 -18.95 -17.31
CA PHE A 63 -7.37 -19.41 -18.52
C PHE A 63 -7.83 -18.20 -19.34
N ASN A 64 -7.06 -17.82 -20.35
CA ASN A 64 -7.36 -16.66 -21.20
C ASN A 64 -8.71 -16.75 -21.97
N ARG A 65 -9.34 -17.94 -22.01
CA ARG A 65 -10.61 -18.18 -22.68
C ARG A 65 -11.85 -17.82 -21.84
N PHE A 66 -11.68 -17.53 -20.55
CA PHE A 66 -12.82 -17.24 -19.66
C PHE A 66 -12.89 -15.75 -19.32
N PRO A 67 -14.09 -15.20 -19.11
CA PRO A 67 -14.26 -13.86 -18.56
C PRO A 67 -13.49 -13.68 -17.25
N ILE A 68 -12.98 -12.47 -17.00
CA ILE A 68 -12.14 -12.17 -15.82
C ILE A 68 -12.83 -12.60 -14.51
N GLY A 69 -14.14 -12.37 -14.39
CA GLY A 69 -14.90 -12.76 -13.19
C GLY A 69 -14.90 -14.27 -12.95
N LEU A 70 -15.10 -15.08 -13.99
CA LEU A 70 -15.09 -16.54 -13.87
C LEU A 70 -13.70 -17.05 -13.53
N ASN A 71 -12.64 -16.49 -14.12
CA ASN A 71 -11.27 -16.81 -13.78
C ASN A 71 -10.96 -16.61 -12.28
N TYR A 72 -11.55 -15.61 -11.65
CA TYR A 72 -11.38 -15.34 -10.23
C TYR A 72 -11.86 -16.51 -9.36
N TYR A 73 -13.00 -17.10 -9.69
CA TYR A 73 -13.57 -18.24 -8.96
C TYR A 73 -12.81 -19.53 -9.24
N LEU A 74 -12.56 -19.84 -10.53
CA LEU A 74 -11.77 -21.01 -10.94
C LEU A 74 -10.36 -21.00 -10.35
N TYR A 75 -9.70 -19.85 -10.35
CA TYR A 75 -8.42 -19.70 -9.73
C TYR A 75 -8.46 -20.10 -8.25
N SER A 76 -9.45 -19.65 -7.49
CA SER A 76 -9.56 -19.94 -6.07
C SER A 76 -9.67 -21.45 -5.79
N ILE A 77 -10.45 -22.16 -6.61
CA ILE A 77 -10.59 -23.63 -6.53
C ILE A 77 -9.26 -24.30 -6.82
N ILE A 78 -8.64 -23.98 -7.96
CA ILE A 78 -7.36 -24.58 -8.38
C ILE A 78 -6.25 -24.25 -7.37
N ALA A 79 -6.25 -23.05 -6.81
CA ALA A 79 -5.25 -22.63 -5.83
C ALA A 79 -5.33 -23.46 -4.54
N ILE A 80 -6.55 -23.76 -4.05
CA ILE A 80 -6.75 -24.59 -2.88
C ILE A 80 -6.29 -26.04 -3.17
N ILE A 81 -6.76 -26.64 -4.25
CA ILE A 81 -6.35 -28.00 -4.66
C ILE A 81 -4.82 -28.05 -4.81
N SER A 82 -4.25 -27.07 -5.50
CA SER A 82 -2.82 -26.97 -5.75
C SER A 82 -1.98 -26.67 -4.51
N SER A 83 -2.60 -26.30 -3.39
CA SER A 83 -1.86 -25.97 -2.17
C SER A 83 -1.24 -27.22 -1.53
N ASN A 84 -1.82 -28.41 -1.77
CA ASN A 84 -1.39 -29.65 -1.14
C ASN A 84 -1.13 -29.45 0.36
N TYR A 85 -2.19 -29.00 1.05
CA TYR A 85 -2.13 -28.59 2.44
C TYR A 85 -2.20 -29.78 3.40
N LYS A 86 -1.70 -29.56 4.62
CA LYS A 86 -1.86 -30.46 5.78
C LYS A 86 -2.90 -29.88 6.73
N ASP A 87 -3.43 -30.70 7.62
CA ASP A 87 -4.49 -30.27 8.55
C ASP A 87 -4.07 -29.16 9.50
N GLN A 88 -2.81 -29.10 9.88
CA GLN A 88 -2.25 -28.06 10.74
C GLN A 88 -1.91 -26.77 10.02
N ASP A 89 -2.01 -26.72 8.69
CA ASP A 89 -1.63 -25.53 7.92
C ASP A 89 -2.58 -24.36 8.21
N LEU A 90 -2.00 -23.17 8.34
CA LEU A 90 -2.72 -21.92 8.46
C LEU A 90 -2.75 -21.21 7.11
N PHE A 91 -3.94 -20.96 6.60
CA PHE A 91 -4.12 -20.20 5.38
C PHE A 91 -4.21 -18.70 5.64
N PHE A 92 -3.75 -17.94 4.67
CA PHE A 92 -3.87 -16.49 4.65
C PHE A 92 -4.37 -16.04 3.26
N THR A 93 -5.38 -15.17 3.21
CA THR A 93 -5.93 -14.70 1.93
C THR A 93 -6.50 -13.28 2.03
N ARG A 94 -6.60 -12.60 0.88
CA ARG A 94 -7.37 -11.36 0.69
C ARG A 94 -8.63 -11.62 -0.16
N ASN A 95 -8.80 -12.85 -0.64
CA ASN A 95 -9.86 -13.23 -1.55
C ASN A 95 -11.03 -13.83 -0.76
N PHE A 96 -12.20 -13.21 -0.82
CA PHE A 96 -13.40 -13.63 -0.09
C PHE A 96 -13.94 -14.97 -0.59
N PHE A 97 -13.86 -15.25 -1.88
CA PHE A 97 -14.30 -16.55 -2.40
C PHE A 97 -13.37 -17.68 -1.96
N THR A 98 -12.06 -17.44 -1.95
CA THR A 98 -11.10 -18.37 -1.33
C THR A 98 -11.43 -18.61 0.14
N SER A 99 -11.77 -17.54 0.89
CA SER A 99 -12.18 -17.64 2.29
C SER A 99 -13.44 -18.48 2.46
N LEU A 100 -14.44 -18.33 1.57
CA LEU A 100 -15.65 -19.17 1.56
C LEU A 100 -15.28 -20.66 1.37
N LEU A 101 -14.49 -20.98 0.36
CA LEU A 101 -14.08 -22.35 0.07
C LEU A 101 -13.29 -22.97 1.24
N LEU A 102 -12.36 -22.22 1.82
CA LEU A 102 -11.62 -22.66 3.02
C LEU A 102 -12.56 -22.90 4.20
N SER A 103 -13.62 -22.11 4.33
CA SER A 103 -14.62 -22.28 5.38
C SER A 103 -15.48 -23.54 5.16
N ILE A 104 -15.88 -23.83 3.93
CA ILE A 104 -16.58 -25.07 3.57
C ILE A 104 -15.70 -26.28 3.90
N LEU A 105 -14.41 -26.19 3.59
CA LEU A 105 -13.42 -27.23 3.90
C LEU A 105 -12.97 -27.22 5.38
N LYS A 106 -13.57 -26.39 6.23
CA LYS A 106 -13.25 -26.22 7.66
C LYS A 106 -11.75 -25.91 7.93
N ARG A 107 -11.07 -25.25 6.98
CA ARG A 107 -9.64 -24.91 7.10
C ARG A 107 -9.44 -23.57 7.79
N LYS A 108 -8.62 -23.56 8.86
CA LYS A 108 -8.28 -22.35 9.61
C LYS A 108 -7.59 -21.33 8.69
N HIS A 109 -8.09 -20.10 8.68
CA HIS A 109 -7.49 -19.06 7.86
C HIS A 109 -7.66 -17.66 8.43
N ILE A 110 -6.79 -16.78 7.97
CA ILE A 110 -6.80 -15.34 8.25
C ILE A 110 -7.21 -14.63 6.96
N VAL A 111 -8.12 -13.65 7.09
CA VAL A 111 -8.55 -12.80 5.99
C VAL A 111 -8.01 -11.39 6.22
N GLU A 112 -7.34 -10.82 5.23
CA GLU A 112 -6.91 -9.42 5.27
C GLU A 112 -7.77 -8.58 4.32
N VAL A 113 -8.40 -7.53 4.85
CA VAL A 113 -9.29 -6.64 4.11
C VAL A 113 -8.64 -5.28 3.90
N HIS A 114 -8.72 -4.78 2.68
CA HIS A 114 -8.12 -3.51 2.25
C HIS A 114 -9.15 -2.51 1.76
N ASP A 115 -10.31 -2.99 1.36
CA ASP A 115 -11.37 -2.23 0.71
C ASP A 115 -12.74 -2.52 1.33
N SER A 116 -13.71 -1.67 1.04
CA SER A 116 -15.09 -1.94 1.39
C SER A 116 -15.73 -2.92 0.41
N LEU A 117 -16.80 -3.60 0.83
CA LEU A 117 -17.51 -4.57 -0.02
C LEU A 117 -18.17 -3.93 -1.26
N GLU A 118 -18.37 -2.62 -1.25
CA GLU A 118 -18.88 -1.88 -2.40
C GLU A 118 -17.90 -1.91 -3.58
N ILE A 119 -16.59 -1.98 -3.30
CA ILE A 119 -15.51 -2.06 -4.31
C ILE A 119 -15.31 -3.51 -4.77
N GLU A 120 -15.51 -4.48 -3.89
CA GLU A 120 -15.29 -5.90 -4.17
C GLU A 120 -16.34 -6.53 -5.09
N GLY A 121 -17.49 -5.87 -5.27
CA GLY A 121 -18.55 -6.29 -6.17
C GLY A 121 -19.77 -6.92 -5.49
N ARG A 122 -20.88 -7.01 -6.26
CA ARG A 122 -22.20 -7.41 -5.72
C ARG A 122 -22.22 -8.83 -5.14
N ILE A 123 -21.59 -9.79 -5.84
CA ILE A 123 -21.55 -11.20 -5.41
C ILE A 123 -20.79 -11.34 -4.10
N VAL A 124 -19.61 -10.72 -3.99
CA VAL A 124 -18.81 -10.76 -2.76
C VAL A 124 -19.57 -10.12 -1.61
N LYS A 125 -20.22 -8.97 -1.85
CA LYS A 125 -21.06 -8.30 -0.86
C LYS A 125 -22.20 -9.19 -0.37
N PHE A 126 -22.87 -9.90 -1.28
CA PHE A 126 -23.92 -10.87 -0.95
C PHE A 126 -23.37 -12.02 -0.08
N LEU A 127 -22.25 -12.65 -0.49
CA LEU A 127 -21.61 -13.72 0.26
C LEU A 127 -21.24 -13.29 1.69
N VAL A 128 -20.66 -12.11 1.86
CA VAL A 128 -20.25 -11.63 3.19
C VAL A 128 -21.45 -11.27 4.06
N LYS A 129 -22.45 -10.58 3.51
CA LYS A 129 -23.61 -10.11 4.29
C LYS A 129 -24.65 -11.20 4.56
N PHE A 130 -25.03 -11.96 3.54
CA PHE A 130 -26.08 -12.96 3.64
C PHE A 130 -25.56 -14.26 4.26
N PHE A 131 -24.51 -14.84 3.70
CA PHE A 131 -23.92 -16.08 4.24
C PHE A 131 -23.02 -15.85 5.44
N LYS A 132 -22.73 -14.59 5.82
CA LYS A 132 -21.88 -14.23 6.98
C LYS A 132 -20.55 -14.98 6.99
N ILE A 133 -19.96 -15.20 5.79
CA ILE A 133 -18.78 -16.06 5.60
C ILE A 133 -17.59 -15.69 6.49
N LEU A 134 -17.45 -14.40 6.83
CA LEU A 134 -16.39 -13.93 7.72
C LEU A 134 -16.62 -14.27 9.21
N ASN A 135 -17.83 -14.74 9.56
CA ASN A 135 -18.16 -15.16 10.92
C ASN A 135 -17.95 -16.65 11.16
N TYR A 136 -17.64 -17.45 10.14
CA TYR A 136 -17.41 -18.89 10.28
C TYR A 136 -16.22 -19.16 11.21
N GLN A 137 -16.28 -20.25 11.99
CA GLN A 137 -15.23 -20.61 12.96
C GLN A 137 -13.84 -20.76 12.31
N SER A 138 -13.80 -21.24 11.07
CA SER A 138 -12.58 -21.38 10.28
C SER A 138 -11.87 -20.06 10.01
N VAL A 139 -12.61 -18.92 9.96
CA VAL A 139 -12.03 -17.58 9.92
C VAL A 139 -11.59 -17.22 11.35
N ILE A 140 -10.33 -17.48 11.64
CA ILE A 140 -9.79 -17.26 13.00
C ILE A 140 -9.49 -15.79 13.30
N LYS A 141 -9.22 -15.00 12.23
CA LYS A 141 -8.89 -13.58 12.34
C LYS A 141 -9.15 -12.82 11.04
N ILE A 142 -9.60 -11.58 11.19
CA ILE A 142 -9.74 -10.63 10.11
C ILE A 142 -8.83 -9.44 10.40
N ILE A 143 -7.95 -9.10 9.46
CA ILE A 143 -7.04 -7.98 9.57
C ILE A 143 -7.58 -6.83 8.73
N ALA A 144 -8.03 -5.77 9.37
CA ALA A 144 -8.39 -4.52 8.71
C ALA A 144 -7.20 -3.56 8.72
N THR A 145 -6.96 -2.88 7.59
CA THR A 145 -5.82 -1.96 7.48
C THR A 145 -6.06 -0.59 8.12
N THR A 146 -7.30 -0.27 8.49
CA THR A 146 -7.69 0.98 9.15
C THR A 146 -8.85 0.76 10.14
N ASN A 147 -8.99 1.66 11.12
CA ASN A 147 -10.14 1.63 12.04
C ASN A 147 -11.45 1.89 11.31
N THR A 148 -11.44 2.81 10.34
CA THR A 148 -12.60 3.09 9.51
C THR A 148 -13.07 1.83 8.78
N LEU A 149 -12.14 1.04 8.25
CA LEU A 149 -12.47 -0.23 7.58
C LEU A 149 -13.01 -1.27 8.58
N LYS A 150 -12.42 -1.38 9.78
CA LYS A 150 -12.96 -2.22 10.87
C LYS A 150 -14.41 -1.87 11.16
N LYS A 151 -14.71 -0.57 11.38
CA LYS A 151 -16.09 -0.11 11.63
C LYS A 151 -17.02 -0.54 10.51
N LYS A 152 -16.60 -0.33 9.25
CA LYS A 152 -17.39 -0.69 8.07
C LYS A 152 -17.73 -2.19 8.00
N TYR A 153 -16.77 -3.08 8.36
CA TYR A 153 -17.04 -4.52 8.40
C TYR A 153 -17.93 -4.94 9.57
N VAL A 154 -17.86 -4.24 10.71
CA VAL A 154 -18.83 -4.41 11.80
C VAL A 154 -20.25 -4.02 11.31
N ASP A 155 -20.37 -2.90 10.59
CA ASP A 155 -21.64 -2.47 9.99
C ASP A 155 -22.19 -3.47 8.94
N TYR A 156 -21.33 -4.31 8.35
CA TYR A 156 -21.76 -5.42 7.50
C TYR A 156 -22.18 -6.69 8.28
N GLY A 157 -22.15 -6.65 9.62
CA GLY A 157 -22.53 -7.77 10.48
C GLY A 157 -21.38 -8.75 10.80
N VAL A 158 -20.12 -8.34 10.58
CA VAL A 158 -18.96 -9.13 10.99
C VAL A 158 -18.69 -8.94 12.48
N GLN A 159 -18.46 -10.04 13.21
CA GLN A 159 -18.20 -10.01 14.65
C GLN A 159 -16.95 -9.18 14.97
N GLN A 160 -17.14 -8.11 15.77
CA GLN A 160 -16.07 -7.16 16.13
C GLN A 160 -14.85 -7.84 16.76
N LYS A 161 -15.05 -8.89 17.57
CA LYS A 161 -13.97 -9.66 18.22
C LYS A 161 -13.02 -10.34 17.23
N LYS A 162 -13.46 -10.60 16.00
CA LYS A 162 -12.63 -11.20 14.94
C LYS A 162 -11.80 -10.19 14.17
N ILE A 163 -12.12 -8.89 14.27
CA ILE A 163 -11.49 -7.84 13.45
C ILE A 163 -10.42 -7.11 14.24
N PHE A 164 -9.18 -7.22 13.78
CA PHE A 164 -8.01 -6.56 14.34
C PHE A 164 -7.49 -5.50 13.37
N VAL A 165 -7.18 -4.31 13.88
CA VAL A 165 -6.63 -3.24 13.05
C VAL A 165 -5.12 -3.32 13.07
N LEU A 166 -4.54 -3.61 11.90
CA LEU A 166 -3.10 -3.57 11.67
C LEU A 166 -2.83 -2.78 10.39
N HIS A 167 -2.45 -1.53 10.55
CA HIS A 167 -2.05 -0.68 9.42
C HIS A 167 -0.98 -1.35 8.56
N ASN A 168 -0.85 -0.90 7.31
CA ASN A 168 0.26 -1.31 6.49
C ASN A 168 1.60 -0.98 7.16
N ALA A 169 2.66 -1.65 6.73
CA ALA A 169 3.98 -1.53 7.34
C ALA A 169 5.05 -1.45 6.26
N SER A 170 6.17 -0.82 6.60
CA SER A 170 7.34 -0.73 5.73
C SER A 170 8.32 -1.86 6.01
N SER A 171 8.87 -2.46 4.96
CA SER A 171 9.99 -3.41 5.04
C SER A 171 11.36 -2.75 4.92
N LEU A 172 11.42 -1.42 4.80
CA LEU A 172 12.68 -0.70 4.65
C LEU A 172 13.51 -0.75 5.94
N LYS A 173 14.81 -0.92 5.77
CA LYS A 173 15.80 -0.81 6.84
C LYS A 173 16.58 0.47 6.63
N SER A 174 16.25 1.51 7.35
CA SER A 174 16.97 2.76 7.19
C SER A 174 17.29 3.43 8.51
N ARG A 175 18.17 4.42 8.45
CA ARG A 175 18.57 5.23 9.57
C ARG A 175 18.02 6.65 9.39
N PHE A 176 17.68 7.30 10.50
CA PHE A 176 17.36 8.71 10.47
C PHE A 176 18.65 9.50 10.20
N ASN A 177 18.67 10.17 9.05
CA ASN A 177 19.82 11.02 8.68
C ASN A 177 19.47 12.48 8.91
N GLU A 178 20.32 13.18 9.65
CA GLU A 178 20.27 14.63 9.70
C GLU A 178 20.79 15.20 8.39
N LYS A 179 19.96 16.02 7.76
CA LYS A 179 20.37 16.71 6.54
C LYS A 179 20.89 18.10 6.89
N LYS A 180 22.04 18.45 6.30
CA LYS A 180 22.59 19.81 6.37
C LYS A 180 21.64 20.79 5.66
N LYS A 181 21.72 22.08 6.04
CA LYS A 181 20.99 23.17 5.38
C LYS A 181 21.29 23.14 3.88
N LYS A 182 20.28 23.23 3.06
CA LYS A 182 20.39 23.32 1.59
C LYS A 182 19.70 24.59 1.10
N ASN A 183 20.26 25.19 0.09
CA ASN A 183 19.65 26.35 -0.54
C ASN A 183 18.42 25.98 -1.39
N LYS A 184 18.35 24.73 -1.84
CA LYS A 184 17.29 24.20 -2.69
C LYS A 184 16.83 22.84 -2.19
N LEU A 185 15.55 22.70 -1.84
CA LEU A 185 15.00 21.44 -1.39
C LEU A 185 14.63 20.54 -2.59
N LYS A 186 14.71 19.23 -2.32
CA LYS A 186 14.22 18.19 -3.21
C LYS A 186 12.90 17.67 -2.68
N ILE A 187 11.83 17.83 -3.46
CA ILE A 187 10.47 17.46 -3.11
C ILE A 187 10.08 16.26 -3.93
N GLY A 188 9.69 15.16 -3.30
CA GLY A 188 9.42 13.89 -3.96
C GLY A 188 7.96 13.46 -3.86
N TYR A 189 7.48 12.82 -4.92
CA TYR A 189 6.26 12.04 -4.95
C TYR A 189 6.56 10.66 -5.52
N PHE A 190 6.11 9.60 -4.84
CA PHE A 190 6.34 8.21 -5.26
C PHE A 190 5.01 7.46 -5.32
N GLY A 191 4.58 7.05 -6.52
CA GLY A 191 3.36 6.27 -6.70
C GLY A 191 2.65 6.51 -8.02
N ALA A 192 1.41 6.00 -8.13
CA ALA A 192 0.61 6.13 -9.34
C ALA A 192 0.32 7.59 -9.67
N VAL A 193 0.34 7.91 -10.95
CA VAL A 193 0.18 9.27 -11.50
C VAL A 193 -1.25 9.52 -11.97
N PHE A 194 -2.22 9.27 -11.06
CA PHE A 194 -3.63 9.58 -11.30
C PHE A 194 -3.98 10.97 -10.78
N GLU A 195 -5.04 11.58 -11.33
CA GLU A 195 -5.54 12.87 -10.83
C GLU A 195 -5.95 12.78 -9.35
N SER A 196 -6.64 11.71 -8.97
CA SER A 196 -7.05 11.41 -7.59
C SER A 196 -5.87 11.27 -6.61
N ARG A 197 -4.66 11.04 -7.13
CA ARG A 197 -3.41 11.00 -6.35
C ARG A 197 -2.67 12.33 -6.33
N GLY A 198 -3.29 13.39 -6.89
CA GLY A 198 -2.80 14.76 -6.83
C GLY A 198 -1.81 15.15 -7.93
N LEU A 199 -1.84 14.49 -9.09
CA LEU A 199 -0.95 14.85 -10.21
C LEU A 199 -1.08 16.34 -10.59
N LYS A 200 -2.33 16.83 -10.74
CA LYS A 200 -2.55 18.26 -11.07
C LYS A 200 -1.94 19.19 -10.03
N MET A 201 -2.09 18.86 -8.73
CA MET A 201 -1.51 19.65 -7.65
C MET A 201 0.03 19.67 -7.76
N LEU A 202 0.67 18.52 -7.98
CA LEU A 202 2.14 18.45 -8.12
C LEU A 202 2.65 19.32 -9.26
N LEU A 203 1.95 19.35 -10.40
CA LEU A 203 2.31 20.18 -11.55
C LEU A 203 2.18 21.67 -11.21
N ARG A 204 1.06 22.10 -10.60
CA ARG A 204 0.84 23.49 -10.18
C ARG A 204 1.86 23.94 -9.13
N LEU A 205 2.18 23.09 -8.15
CA LEU A 205 3.20 23.39 -7.15
C LEU A 205 4.56 23.63 -7.79
N SER A 206 4.97 22.78 -8.73
CA SER A 206 6.24 22.96 -9.46
C SER A 206 6.26 24.21 -10.34
N GLU A 207 5.09 24.62 -10.85
CA GLU A 207 4.95 25.84 -11.64
C GLU A 207 5.13 27.10 -10.79
N LYS A 208 4.53 27.12 -9.59
CA LYS A 208 4.57 28.28 -8.70
C LYS A 208 5.83 28.36 -7.86
N ASP A 209 6.38 27.23 -7.43
CA ASP A 209 7.61 27.16 -6.62
C ASP A 209 8.84 26.93 -7.51
N LYS A 210 9.40 28.00 -8.08
CA LYS A 210 10.62 27.93 -8.91
C LYS A 210 11.91 27.72 -8.10
N LYS A 211 11.85 27.82 -6.77
CA LYS A 211 13.03 27.70 -5.90
C LYS A 211 13.44 26.25 -5.67
N ASN A 212 12.50 25.33 -5.61
CA ASN A 212 12.73 23.93 -5.27
C ASN A 212 12.61 23.01 -6.49
N ASN A 213 13.17 21.81 -6.38
CA ASN A 213 13.08 20.77 -7.41
C ASN A 213 12.05 19.70 -7.00
N TYR A 214 11.21 19.34 -7.95
CA TYR A 214 10.18 18.33 -7.80
C TYR A 214 10.57 17.06 -8.53
N TYR A 215 10.41 15.91 -7.86
CA TYR A 215 10.74 14.60 -8.40
C TYR A 215 9.51 13.69 -8.31
N LEU A 216 9.00 13.27 -9.45
CA LEU A 216 7.84 12.39 -9.55
C LEU A 216 8.28 11.03 -10.07
N PHE A 217 8.08 9.99 -9.25
CA PHE A 217 8.39 8.61 -9.59
C PHE A 217 7.11 7.76 -9.64
N GLY A 218 6.79 7.22 -10.82
CA GLY A 218 5.64 6.36 -11.02
C GLY A 218 5.03 6.45 -12.40
N GLY A 219 3.95 5.71 -12.61
CA GLY A 219 3.31 5.60 -13.91
C GLY A 219 4.06 4.74 -14.94
N SER A 220 3.45 4.53 -16.09
CA SER A 220 4.08 3.87 -17.24
C SER A 220 4.99 4.86 -17.99
N LYS A 221 5.84 4.32 -18.88
CA LYS A 221 6.67 5.16 -19.75
C LYS A 221 5.81 6.12 -20.60
N ASN A 222 4.71 5.63 -21.17
CA ASN A 222 3.81 6.44 -22.00
C ASN A 222 3.12 7.55 -21.18
N GLN A 223 2.59 7.22 -19.97
CA GLN A 223 2.01 8.23 -19.09
C GLN A 223 3.02 9.35 -18.76
N ILE A 224 4.27 9.01 -18.49
CA ILE A 224 5.31 10.00 -18.21
C ILE A 224 5.63 10.85 -19.43
N LEU A 225 5.69 10.26 -20.62
CA LEU A 225 5.88 11.02 -21.87
C LEU A 225 4.75 12.02 -22.12
N ASP A 226 3.50 11.58 -21.90
CA ASP A 226 2.32 12.44 -22.08
C ASP A 226 2.29 13.61 -21.08
N ILE A 227 2.65 13.34 -19.80
CA ILE A 227 2.76 14.39 -18.78
C ILE A 227 3.86 15.40 -19.15
N ARG A 228 5.02 14.90 -19.60
CA ARG A 228 6.15 15.76 -20.02
C ARG A 228 5.78 16.68 -21.16
N LYS A 229 5.07 16.18 -22.18
CA LYS A 229 4.61 17.00 -23.32
C LYS A 229 3.72 18.17 -22.89
N LYS A 230 2.90 17.94 -21.82
CA LYS A 230 1.96 18.94 -21.29
C LYS A 230 2.59 19.89 -20.28
N THR A 231 3.83 19.66 -19.87
CA THR A 231 4.48 20.41 -18.79
C THR A 231 5.67 21.21 -19.32
N LYS A 232 5.63 22.54 -19.15
CA LYS A 232 6.74 23.46 -19.51
C LYS A 232 7.71 23.73 -18.34
N ASN A 233 7.43 23.16 -17.14
CA ASN A 233 8.20 23.43 -15.93
C ASN A 233 9.57 22.76 -15.97
N LYS A 234 10.64 23.54 -15.80
CA LYS A 234 12.04 23.06 -15.83
C LYS A 234 12.52 22.46 -14.50
N ASN A 235 11.78 22.66 -13.41
CA ASN A 235 12.13 22.22 -12.07
C ASN A 235 11.37 20.96 -11.60
N ILE A 236 10.65 20.29 -12.50
CA ILE A 236 10.02 19.00 -12.23
C ILE A 236 10.64 17.90 -13.10
N PHE A 237 11.04 16.82 -12.42
CA PHE A 237 11.71 15.66 -13.01
C PHE A 237 10.82 14.44 -12.88
N PHE A 238 10.58 13.76 -13.99
CA PHE A 238 9.70 12.61 -14.06
C PHE A 238 10.51 11.33 -14.28
N SER A 239 10.18 10.30 -13.57
CA SER A 239 10.68 8.95 -13.79
C SER A 239 9.51 7.96 -13.82
N PRO A 240 9.48 7.01 -14.76
CA PRO A 240 8.50 5.96 -14.73
C PRO A 240 8.67 5.09 -13.47
N HIS A 241 7.79 4.12 -13.31
CA HIS A 241 7.88 3.17 -12.19
C HIS A 241 9.26 2.53 -12.09
N ILE A 242 9.88 2.66 -10.92
CA ILE A 242 11.19 2.08 -10.56
C ILE A 242 11.00 0.89 -9.60
N SER A 243 12.03 0.08 -9.43
CA SER A 243 12.01 -1.05 -8.49
C SER A 243 11.92 -0.57 -7.03
N TYR A 244 11.42 -1.42 -6.14
CA TYR A 244 11.28 -1.05 -4.72
C TYR A 244 12.64 -0.72 -4.06
N LEU A 245 13.71 -1.38 -4.49
CA LEU A 245 15.07 -1.07 -4.03
C LEU A 245 15.52 0.33 -4.47
N GLU A 246 15.18 0.72 -5.69
CA GLU A 246 15.46 2.07 -6.21
C GLU A 246 14.57 3.11 -5.52
N VAL A 247 13.30 2.78 -5.22
CA VAL A 247 12.40 3.66 -4.46
C VAL A 247 13.03 4.08 -3.13
N GLU A 248 13.60 3.14 -2.37
CA GLU A 248 14.29 3.45 -1.12
C GLU A 248 15.42 4.47 -1.32
N LYS A 249 16.27 4.24 -2.33
CA LYS A 249 17.39 5.12 -2.66
C LYS A 249 16.91 6.52 -3.09
N GLU A 250 15.85 6.59 -3.90
CA GLU A 250 15.32 7.87 -4.39
C GLU A 250 14.58 8.63 -3.29
N ILE A 251 13.79 7.96 -2.43
CA ILE A 251 13.22 8.59 -1.23
C ILE A 251 14.34 9.13 -0.33
N ALA A 252 15.44 8.41 -0.17
CA ALA A 252 16.57 8.88 0.64
C ALA A 252 17.14 10.21 0.15
N LYS A 253 17.13 10.48 -1.15
CA LYS A 253 17.68 11.70 -1.78
C LYS A 253 16.78 12.94 -1.60
N VAL A 254 15.46 12.78 -1.45
CA VAL A 254 14.54 13.92 -1.29
C VAL A 254 14.49 14.42 0.16
N ASP A 255 14.02 15.63 0.36
CA ASP A 255 13.89 16.28 1.66
C ASP A 255 12.46 16.25 2.17
N ILE A 256 11.50 16.53 1.29
CA ILE A 256 10.06 16.53 1.54
C ILE A 256 9.42 15.44 0.67
N CYS A 257 8.47 14.72 1.24
CA CYS A 257 7.60 13.81 0.49
C CYS A 257 6.16 14.31 0.52
N LEU A 258 5.54 14.43 -0.66
CA LEU A 258 4.18 14.91 -0.80
C LEU A 258 3.18 13.76 -0.97
N LEU A 259 1.98 13.92 -0.37
CA LEU A 259 0.79 13.11 -0.63
C LEU A 259 -0.41 14.03 -0.90
N PRO A 260 -0.50 14.64 -2.07
CA PRO A 260 -1.55 15.60 -2.39
C PRO A 260 -2.82 14.91 -2.90
N TYR A 261 -3.32 13.95 -2.13
CA TYR A 261 -4.53 13.20 -2.49
C TYR A 261 -5.74 14.13 -2.54
N THR A 262 -6.63 13.87 -3.49
CA THR A 262 -7.92 14.55 -3.58
C THR A 262 -8.93 13.95 -2.61
N SER A 263 -10.11 14.55 -2.50
CA SER A 263 -11.22 14.03 -1.66
C SER A 263 -11.69 12.62 -2.10
N LYS A 264 -11.50 12.27 -3.37
CA LYS A 264 -11.75 10.94 -3.93
C LYS A 264 -10.42 10.30 -4.30
N VAL A 265 -10.08 9.18 -3.69
CA VAL A 265 -8.83 8.43 -3.95
C VAL A 265 -9.18 7.13 -4.65
N THR A 266 -8.82 7.01 -5.92
CA THR A 266 -9.15 5.85 -6.74
C THR A 266 -8.12 4.71 -6.65
N VAL A 267 -8.54 3.48 -6.99
CA VAL A 267 -7.67 2.31 -7.16
C VAL A 267 -7.02 2.30 -8.54
N SER A 268 -6.22 1.29 -8.83
CA SER A 268 -5.68 1.05 -10.18
C SER A 268 -6.81 1.00 -11.20
N GLY A 269 -6.67 1.74 -12.30
CA GLY A 269 -7.72 1.87 -13.32
C GLY A 269 -8.67 3.04 -13.07
N ASP A 270 -8.38 3.89 -12.10
CA ASP A 270 -9.16 5.09 -11.74
C ASP A 270 -10.61 4.80 -11.32
N VAL A 271 -10.85 3.63 -10.72
CA VAL A 271 -12.17 3.15 -10.31
C VAL A 271 -12.33 3.20 -8.79
N GLY A 272 -13.57 3.32 -8.33
CA GLY A 272 -13.94 3.30 -6.90
C GLY A 272 -13.51 4.55 -6.13
N ASP A 273 -13.69 4.52 -4.82
CA ASP A 273 -13.21 5.55 -3.89
C ASP A 273 -12.71 4.91 -2.61
N MET A 274 -11.40 4.98 -2.41
CA MET A 274 -10.71 4.49 -1.21
C MET A 274 -10.36 5.60 -0.22
N SER A 275 -10.80 6.83 -0.44
CA SER A 275 -10.42 7.97 0.42
C SER A 275 -10.68 7.74 1.90
N LYS A 276 -11.71 6.94 2.21
CA LYS A 276 -12.12 6.58 3.57
C LYS A 276 -11.37 5.36 4.15
N TYR A 277 -10.71 4.55 3.32
CA TYR A 277 -10.18 3.24 3.74
C TYR A 277 -8.69 3.06 3.45
N THR A 278 -8.10 3.95 2.65
CA THR A 278 -6.71 3.76 2.19
C THR A 278 -5.69 3.81 3.32
N SER A 279 -4.78 2.83 3.33
CA SER A 279 -3.59 2.83 4.18
C SER A 279 -2.35 2.80 3.28
N PRO A 280 -1.90 3.95 2.73
CA PRO A 280 -0.86 3.96 1.71
C PRO A 280 0.49 3.50 2.26
N LEU A 281 1.10 2.46 1.66
CA LEU A 281 2.42 1.95 2.03
C LEU A 281 3.49 3.04 2.09
N LYS A 282 3.44 4.00 1.16
CA LYS A 282 4.43 5.08 1.05
C LYS A 282 4.54 5.96 2.30
N ILE A 283 3.48 6.12 3.09
CA ILE A 283 3.54 6.87 4.36
C ILE A 283 4.54 6.25 5.30
N PHE A 284 4.48 4.92 5.45
CA PHE A 284 5.35 4.17 6.33
C PHE A 284 6.80 4.18 5.84
N ASP A 285 7.01 4.15 4.52
CA ASP A 285 8.34 4.30 3.92
C ASP A 285 8.90 5.71 4.16
N TYR A 286 8.10 6.77 3.98
CA TYR A 286 8.51 8.15 4.21
C TYR A 286 8.86 8.39 5.67
N MET A 287 8.02 7.90 6.59
CA MET A 287 8.27 7.99 8.04
C MET A 287 9.56 7.26 8.40
N LYS A 288 9.75 6.03 7.90
CA LYS A 288 10.92 5.20 8.21
C LYS A 288 12.23 5.80 7.68
N LEU A 289 12.15 6.59 6.62
CA LEU A 289 13.29 7.35 6.07
C LEU A 289 13.40 8.77 6.64
N GLY A 290 12.64 9.10 7.68
CA GLY A 290 12.70 10.38 8.39
C GLY A 290 12.46 11.59 7.50
N LYS A 291 11.52 11.47 6.52
CA LYS A 291 11.19 12.57 5.61
C LYS A 291 10.21 13.53 6.24
N LEU A 292 10.25 14.80 5.83
CA LEU A 292 9.15 15.71 6.10
C LEU A 292 7.98 15.32 5.19
N ILE A 293 6.87 14.93 5.77
CA ILE A 293 5.66 14.55 5.04
C ILE A 293 4.71 15.74 5.05
N ILE A 294 4.30 16.18 3.86
CA ILE A 294 3.23 17.15 3.68
C ILE A 294 2.11 16.47 2.90
N CYS A 295 0.92 16.43 3.45
CA CYS A 295 -0.17 15.63 2.86
C CYS A 295 -1.54 16.27 3.06
N SER A 296 -2.50 15.89 2.23
CA SER A 296 -3.92 16.26 2.36
C SER A 296 -4.48 15.75 3.70
N ASN A 297 -5.26 16.57 4.38
CA ASN A 297 -5.90 16.22 5.65
C ASN A 297 -7.14 15.33 5.43
N LEU A 298 -6.90 14.08 5.00
CA LEU A 298 -7.96 13.08 4.88
C LEU A 298 -8.17 12.35 6.22
N PRO A 299 -9.43 12.10 6.62
CA PRO A 299 -9.76 11.47 7.91
C PRO A 299 -8.99 10.17 8.16
N VAL A 300 -8.90 9.29 7.16
CA VAL A 300 -8.21 7.99 7.27
C VAL A 300 -6.69 8.15 7.48
N LEU A 301 -6.07 9.19 6.94
CA LEU A 301 -4.63 9.43 7.14
C LEU A 301 -4.33 9.87 8.57
N ARG A 302 -5.29 10.51 9.26
CA ARG A 302 -5.17 10.90 10.66
C ARG A 302 -5.10 9.73 11.64
N GLU A 303 -5.41 8.52 11.21
CA GLU A 303 -5.18 7.32 12.03
C GLU A 303 -3.68 7.10 12.31
N VAL A 304 -2.80 7.60 11.44
CA VAL A 304 -1.34 7.43 11.52
C VAL A 304 -0.62 8.78 11.59
N LEU A 305 -1.12 9.80 10.91
CA LEU A 305 -0.48 11.10 10.75
C LEU A 305 -1.15 12.14 11.64
N VAL A 306 -0.34 12.80 12.48
CA VAL A 306 -0.79 13.85 13.40
C VAL A 306 -0.10 15.15 13.03
N ASN A 307 -0.92 16.18 12.72
CA ASN A 307 -0.43 17.49 12.27
C ASN A 307 0.59 18.09 13.24
N LYS A 308 1.66 18.65 12.72
CA LYS A 308 2.78 19.28 13.47
C LYS A 308 3.49 18.35 14.45
N LYS A 309 3.06 17.09 14.59
CA LYS A 309 3.70 16.08 15.43
C LYS A 309 4.62 15.17 14.60
N ASN A 310 4.10 14.55 13.53
CA ASN A 310 4.86 13.64 12.66
C ASN A 310 4.69 13.92 11.16
N CYS A 311 3.87 14.91 10.81
CA CYS A 311 3.66 15.39 9.45
C CYS A 311 3.16 16.83 9.47
N ILE A 312 2.95 17.41 8.28
CA ILE A 312 2.15 18.61 8.05
C ILE A 312 0.90 18.21 7.27
N LEU A 313 -0.26 18.45 7.84
CA LEU A 313 -1.55 18.26 7.18
C LEU A 313 -2.02 19.58 6.55
N ILE A 314 -2.52 19.46 5.32
CA ILE A 314 -3.13 20.59 4.59
C ILE A 314 -4.65 20.43 4.62
N ASP A 315 -5.34 21.34 5.28
CA ASP A 315 -6.78 21.27 5.47
C ASP A 315 -7.52 21.57 4.18
N ASP A 316 -7.28 22.73 3.58
CA ASP A 316 -7.74 23.02 2.22
C ASP A 316 -6.72 22.56 1.22
N PHE A 317 -6.69 21.24 0.98
CA PHE A 317 -5.72 20.62 0.08
C PHE A 317 -6.01 20.86 -1.41
N THR A 318 -7.11 21.54 -1.75
CA THR A 318 -7.39 22.02 -3.10
C THR A 318 -6.71 23.36 -3.38
N ASN A 319 -6.40 24.11 -2.32
CA ASN A 319 -5.72 25.39 -2.39
C ASN A 319 -4.20 25.23 -2.41
N GLU A 320 -3.61 25.45 -3.56
CA GLU A 320 -2.16 25.34 -3.78
C GLU A 320 -1.33 26.30 -2.92
N GLN A 321 -1.88 27.45 -2.53
CA GLN A 321 -1.15 28.42 -1.69
C GLN A 321 -0.85 27.86 -0.29
N GLN A 322 -1.75 27.03 0.28
CA GLN A 322 -1.47 26.36 1.55
C GLN A 322 -0.27 25.40 1.44
N TRP A 323 -0.16 24.67 0.36
CA TRP A 323 1.00 23.81 0.08
C TRP A 323 2.27 24.63 -0.07
N ILE A 324 2.24 25.68 -0.89
CA ILE A 324 3.39 26.58 -1.14
C ILE A 324 3.85 27.25 0.15
N LYS A 325 2.93 27.72 1.00
CA LYS A 325 3.25 28.33 2.30
C LYS A 325 4.09 27.37 3.15
N ASN A 326 3.65 26.11 3.31
CA ASN A 326 4.34 25.11 4.13
C ASN A 326 5.67 24.67 3.51
N ILE A 327 5.76 24.55 2.18
CA ILE A 327 7.00 24.25 1.45
C ILE A 327 7.99 25.39 1.64
N ASN A 328 7.56 26.64 1.51
CA ASN A 328 8.41 27.81 1.68
C ASN A 328 8.90 27.95 3.13
N GLU A 329 8.07 27.67 4.14
CA GLU A 329 8.51 27.64 5.53
C GLU A 329 9.60 26.57 5.72
N ALA A 330 9.43 25.38 5.17
CA ALA A 330 10.45 24.33 5.20
C ALA A 330 11.72 24.76 4.46
N SER A 331 11.62 25.45 3.32
CA SER A 331 12.78 25.94 2.55
C SER A 331 13.56 27.00 3.31
N ARG A 332 12.89 27.88 4.05
CA ARG A 332 13.54 28.94 4.84
C ARG A 332 14.27 28.35 6.06
N ASN A 333 13.66 27.43 6.75
CA ASN A 333 14.22 26.84 7.96
C ASN A 333 13.91 25.35 8.12
N PHE A 334 14.57 24.51 7.33
CA PHE A 334 14.36 23.06 7.37
C PHE A 334 14.69 22.42 8.73
N LYS A 335 15.60 23.04 9.50
CA LYS A 335 15.97 22.57 10.85
C LYS A 335 14.79 22.60 11.81
N LYS A 336 13.88 23.58 11.69
CA LYS A 336 12.65 23.68 12.50
C LYS A 336 11.80 22.41 12.43
N PHE A 337 11.84 21.70 11.30
CA PHE A 337 11.07 20.47 11.07
C PHE A 337 11.78 19.19 11.53
N ARG A 338 12.98 19.32 12.16
CA ARG A 338 13.74 18.17 12.66
C ARG A 338 12.91 17.34 13.65
N ARG A 339 12.22 18.00 14.60
CA ARG A 339 11.37 17.33 15.59
C ARG A 339 10.24 16.54 14.93
N ILE A 340 9.53 17.11 13.96
CA ILE A 340 8.45 16.45 13.22
C ILE A 340 8.98 15.21 12.48
N ARG A 341 10.10 15.34 11.78
CA ARG A 341 10.77 14.25 11.06
C ARG A 341 11.23 13.14 12.01
N LYS A 342 11.82 13.51 13.13
CA LYS A 342 12.28 12.55 14.15
C LYS A 342 11.11 11.81 14.78
N ASN A 343 10.04 12.50 15.13
CA ASN A 343 8.81 11.90 15.63
C ASN A 343 8.20 10.92 14.62
N ALA A 344 8.16 11.29 13.33
CA ALA A 344 7.70 10.40 12.26
C ALA A 344 8.55 9.12 12.21
N TYR A 345 9.87 9.26 12.23
CA TYR A 345 10.82 8.16 12.21
C TYR A 345 10.66 7.22 13.43
N ASP A 346 10.57 7.78 14.63
CA ASP A 346 10.41 6.98 15.85
C ASP A 346 9.04 6.29 15.89
N TYR A 347 8.00 6.96 15.42
CA TYR A 347 6.67 6.38 15.33
C TYR A 347 6.60 5.26 14.29
N ALA A 348 7.39 5.34 13.20
CA ALA A 348 7.48 4.30 12.18
C ALA A 348 7.95 2.94 12.71
N LYS A 349 8.61 2.88 13.86
CA LYS A 349 9.02 1.63 14.50
C LYS A 349 7.82 0.74 14.83
N LYS A 350 6.65 1.33 15.10
CA LYS A 350 5.38 0.63 15.34
C LYS A 350 4.77 0.03 14.07
N PHE A 351 5.27 0.42 12.89
CA PHE A 351 4.83 -0.04 11.58
C PHE A 351 5.96 -0.79 10.86
N ASP A 352 6.79 -1.50 11.61
CA ASP A 352 7.76 -2.45 11.08
C ASP A 352 7.05 -3.73 10.63
N LEU A 353 7.46 -4.27 9.48
CA LEU A 353 6.80 -5.43 8.91
C LEU A 353 6.99 -6.70 9.77
N ASN A 354 8.16 -6.87 10.41
CA ASN A 354 8.38 -7.99 11.35
C ASN A 354 7.42 -7.88 12.54
N TRP A 355 7.27 -6.68 13.11
CA TRP A 355 6.33 -6.44 14.21
C TRP A 355 4.90 -6.75 13.76
N ARG A 356 4.50 -6.27 12.57
CA ARG A 356 3.16 -6.52 12.02
C ARG A 356 2.89 -8.01 11.84
N VAL A 357 3.83 -8.77 11.29
CA VAL A 357 3.70 -10.22 11.10
C VAL A 357 3.59 -10.94 12.44
N LYS A 358 4.43 -10.61 13.42
CA LYS A 358 4.33 -11.15 14.77
C LYS A 358 2.94 -10.89 15.37
N LYS A 359 2.38 -9.69 15.19
CA LYS A 359 1.02 -9.35 15.63
C LYS A 359 -0.08 -10.10 14.87
N ILE A 360 0.09 -10.36 13.58
CA ILE A 360 -0.81 -11.21 12.82
C ILE A 360 -0.86 -12.64 13.42
N LEU A 361 0.28 -13.19 13.80
CA LEU A 361 0.41 -14.55 14.28
C LEU A 361 0.15 -14.72 15.79
N SER A 362 0.38 -13.68 16.61
CA SER A 362 0.36 -13.75 18.08
C SER A 362 -1.02 -13.88 18.72
N TYR A 363 -2.08 -13.92 17.96
CA TYR A 363 -3.41 -14.07 18.53
C TYR A 363 -3.82 -15.55 18.46
N ARG A 364 -3.69 -16.21 19.56
CA ARG A 364 -4.43 -17.43 19.90
C ARG A 364 -5.73 -17.09 20.59
#